data_49bd2516eb8bcf689c695a6d185a1031
#
_entry.id   49bd2516eb8bcf689c695a6d185a1031
#
_cell.length_a   1.000
_cell.length_b   1.000
_cell.length_c   1.000
_cell.angle_alpha   90.00
_cell.angle_beta   90.00
_cell.angle_gamma   90.00
#
_symmetry.space_group_name_H-M   'P 1'
#
loop_
_entity.id
_entity.type
_entity.pdbx_description
1 polymer ?
#
loop_
_entity_poly.entity_id
_entity_poly.type
_entity_poly.pdbx_seq_one_letter_code
_entity_poly.pdbx_strand_id
1 'polypeptide(L)'
;LAEALSVSPNVDLSGGIETDGFKDADKIAVVMRIYKTNLRCAKGGAGMEINMNKKGRFGDFGGQYVPETVMNAVSELEEAYRRYKDDPEFNRELQALYHDYANRPSLLYYADKMTKDLGGAKIYIKREDLNHTGAHKINNVLGQILLAKRMGKKRIIAETGAGQHGVATATVCALFGLECCVYMGIEDTQRQSLNVYRMELLGAKVVPVDSGTGTLKDAINEAMRDWCTNIETTFYCIGSVMGPHPYTEMVRDFQKVISAEIKTQLQ
;
A
#
# COMPACT_ATOMS: atom_id res chain seq x y z
N LEU A 1 10.66 6.25 13.47
CA LEU A 1 9.22 6.43 13.63
C LEU A 1 8.84 7.92 13.73
N ALA A 2 9.47 8.70 14.62
CA ALA A 2 9.23 10.15 14.75
C ALA A 2 9.49 10.89 13.44
N GLU A 3 10.55 10.52 12.75
CA GLU A 3 10.95 11.07 11.45
C GLU A 3 9.95 10.69 10.33
N ALA A 4 9.46 9.44 10.31
CA ALA A 4 8.44 8.99 9.37
C ALA A 4 7.10 9.70 9.57
N LEU A 5 6.69 9.95 10.81
CA LEU A 5 5.45 10.67 11.13
C LEU A 5 5.52 12.18 10.83
N SER A 6 6.73 12.77 10.79
CA SER A 6 6.91 14.17 10.38
C SER A 6 6.75 14.37 8.87
N VAL A 7 6.96 13.30 8.09
CA VAL A 7 6.92 13.32 6.61
C VAL A 7 5.58 12.86 6.03
N SER A 8 4.85 11.96 6.74
CA SER A 8 3.55 11.46 6.29
C SER A 8 2.62 11.17 7.46
N PRO A 9 1.43 11.78 7.50
CA PRO A 9 0.41 11.47 8.51
C PRO A 9 -0.22 10.08 8.33
N ASN A 10 0.05 9.38 7.25
CA ASN A 10 -0.51 8.07 6.89
C ASN A 10 0.58 6.97 6.92
N VAL A 11 1.36 6.90 7.99
CA VAL A 11 2.37 5.84 8.16
C VAL A 11 1.67 4.52 8.50
N ASP A 12 1.97 3.46 7.74
CA ASP A 12 1.61 2.10 8.12
C ASP A 12 2.51 1.66 9.29
N LEU A 13 1.91 1.55 10.46
CA LEU A 13 2.59 1.22 11.72
C LEU A 13 2.48 -0.27 12.07
N SER A 14 1.85 -1.08 11.24
CA SER A 14 1.51 -2.47 11.56
C SER A 14 2.72 -3.31 12.00
N GLY A 15 3.86 -3.17 11.33
CA GLY A 15 5.09 -3.89 11.68
C GLY A 15 5.91 -3.24 12.80
N GLY A 16 5.76 -1.91 13.01
CA GLY A 16 6.57 -1.16 13.99
C GLY A 16 6.07 -1.20 15.43
N ILE A 17 4.84 -1.68 15.66
CA ILE A 17 4.19 -1.73 16.98
C ILE A 17 3.96 -3.16 17.50
N GLU A 18 4.59 -4.13 16.88
CA GLU A 18 4.53 -5.54 17.31
C GLU A 18 5.81 -5.98 18.04
N THR A 19 5.64 -6.84 19.02
CA THR A 19 6.71 -7.59 19.69
C THR A 19 6.25 -9.04 19.78
N ASP A 20 7.06 -9.97 19.28
CA ASP A 20 6.77 -11.42 19.25
C ASP A 20 5.39 -11.76 18.64
N GLY A 21 4.99 -11.03 17.59
CA GLY A 21 3.71 -11.21 16.90
C GLY A 21 2.49 -10.64 17.62
N PHE A 22 2.67 -9.96 18.75
CA PHE A 22 1.60 -9.29 19.51
C PHE A 22 1.74 -7.77 19.45
N LYS A 23 0.62 -7.05 19.51
CA LYS A 23 0.61 -5.59 19.59
C LYS A 23 1.21 -5.12 20.91
N ASP A 24 2.25 -4.32 20.84
CA ASP A 24 2.98 -3.81 21.99
C ASP A 24 2.33 -2.51 22.51
N ALA A 25 1.77 -2.55 23.70
CA ALA A 25 1.07 -1.42 24.31
C ALA A 25 1.99 -0.21 24.54
N ASP A 26 3.26 -0.42 24.90
CA ASP A 26 4.22 0.66 25.12
C ASP A 26 4.61 1.35 23.80
N LYS A 27 4.82 0.57 22.73
CA LYS A 27 5.06 1.09 21.40
C LYS A 27 3.86 1.86 20.86
N ILE A 28 2.63 1.37 21.10
CA ILE A 28 1.39 2.08 20.76
C ILE A 28 1.30 3.40 21.53
N ALA A 29 1.60 3.41 22.82
CA ALA A 29 1.59 4.62 23.64
C ALA A 29 2.60 5.66 23.17
N VAL A 30 3.80 5.25 22.76
CA VAL A 30 4.82 6.12 22.14
C VAL A 30 4.33 6.73 20.85
N VAL A 31 3.73 5.93 19.95
CA VAL A 31 3.14 6.41 18.70
C VAL A 31 2.06 7.46 18.96
N MET A 32 1.15 7.19 19.89
CA MET A 32 0.08 8.14 20.26
C MET A 32 0.64 9.43 20.87
N ARG A 33 1.74 9.36 21.62
CA ARG A 33 2.40 10.54 22.19
C ARG A 33 3.05 11.41 21.10
N ILE A 34 3.75 10.79 20.15
CA ILE A 34 4.35 11.49 19.00
C ILE A 34 3.27 12.15 18.16
N TYR A 35 2.15 11.46 17.89
CA TYR A 35 1.02 12.00 17.15
C TYR A 35 0.41 13.23 17.83
N LYS A 36 0.19 13.18 19.16
CA LYS A 36 -0.31 14.33 19.94
C LYS A 36 0.64 15.53 19.91
N THR A 37 1.95 15.28 19.93
CA THR A 37 2.97 16.34 19.86
C THR A 37 2.97 17.01 18.49
N ASN A 38 2.91 16.24 17.42
CA ASN A 38 2.89 16.75 16.04
C ASN A 38 1.59 17.51 15.72
N LEU A 39 0.42 17.07 16.25
CA LEU A 39 -0.83 17.83 16.14
C LEU A 39 -0.78 19.20 16.83
N ARG A 40 -0.03 19.34 17.92
CA ARG A 40 0.17 20.64 18.58
C ARG A 40 1.07 21.57 17.78
N CYS A 41 2.09 21.04 17.10
CA CYS A 41 2.93 21.78 16.18
C CYS A 41 2.17 22.21 14.91
N ALA A 42 1.27 21.39 14.40
CA ALA A 42 0.49 21.70 13.19
C ALA A 42 -0.57 22.82 13.41
N LYS A 43 -0.94 23.11 14.65
CA LYS A 43 -1.87 24.23 14.95
C LYS A 43 -1.20 25.62 14.93
N GLY A 44 0.11 25.70 14.81
CA GLY A 44 0.89 26.96 14.79
C GLY A 44 1.68 27.22 13.52
N GLY A 45 1.62 26.35 12.52
CA GLY A 45 2.35 26.49 11.25
C GLY A 45 1.41 26.53 10.06
N ALA A 46 1.63 27.48 9.15
CA ALA A 46 1.06 27.45 7.81
C ALA A 46 1.26 26.05 7.23
N GLY A 47 0.18 25.46 6.68
CA GLY A 47 0.21 24.15 6.09
C GLY A 47 1.44 24.06 5.18
N MET A 48 2.27 23.05 5.41
CA MET A 48 3.43 22.80 4.57
C MET A 48 2.88 22.41 3.20
N GLU A 49 2.74 23.39 2.30
CA GLU A 49 2.54 23.11 0.88
C GLU A 49 3.75 22.31 0.44
N ILE A 50 3.55 21.02 0.25
CA ILE A 50 4.56 20.16 -0.36
C ILE A 50 4.69 20.64 -1.79
N ASN A 51 5.68 21.49 -2.00
CA ASN A 51 5.93 22.10 -3.30
C ASN A 51 6.44 21.00 -4.24
N MET A 52 5.53 20.44 -5.01
CA MET A 52 5.81 19.43 -6.06
C MET A 52 6.48 20.06 -7.29
N ASN A 53 7.38 21.02 -7.08
CA ASN A 53 8.04 21.79 -8.15
C ASN A 53 8.98 20.98 -9.05
N LYS A 54 9.26 19.71 -8.69
CA LYS A 54 10.03 18.80 -9.54
C LYS A 54 9.30 17.48 -9.63
N LYS A 55 9.19 16.94 -10.85
CA LYS A 55 8.56 15.66 -11.19
C LYS A 55 8.89 14.56 -10.16
N GLY A 56 7.87 14.08 -9.45
CA GLY A 56 7.99 13.01 -8.46
C GLY A 56 8.79 13.33 -7.20
N ARG A 57 8.99 14.60 -6.86
CA ARG A 57 9.69 15.01 -5.66
C ARG A 57 8.72 15.46 -4.56
N PHE A 58 9.08 15.10 -3.33
CA PHE A 58 8.41 15.49 -2.08
C PHE A 58 9.48 16.13 -1.17
N GLY A 59 9.80 17.39 -1.42
CA GLY A 59 10.97 18.03 -0.83
C GLY A 59 12.27 17.36 -1.29
N ASP A 60 13.08 16.88 -0.37
CA ASP A 60 14.36 16.20 -0.66
C ASP A 60 14.16 14.73 -1.09
N PHE A 61 12.96 14.17 -0.96
CA PHE A 61 12.64 12.77 -1.22
C PHE A 61 11.98 12.57 -2.59
N GLY A 62 11.92 11.30 -3.03
CA GLY A 62 11.28 10.90 -4.27
C GLY A 62 12.20 10.97 -5.50
N GLY A 63 11.62 11.06 -6.68
CA GLY A 63 12.30 11.03 -7.97
C GLY A 63 12.21 9.67 -8.67
N GLN A 64 13.00 9.48 -9.74
CA GLN A 64 13.02 8.26 -10.56
C GLN A 64 14.43 7.66 -10.59
N TYR A 65 14.87 7.08 -9.49
CA TYR A 65 16.18 6.43 -9.38
C TYR A 65 16.04 4.93 -9.59
N VAL A 66 16.12 4.50 -10.82
CA VAL A 66 16.04 3.09 -11.24
C VAL A 66 17.09 2.80 -12.30
N PRO A 67 17.46 1.52 -12.53
CA PRO A 67 18.29 1.13 -13.65
C PRO A 67 17.69 1.62 -14.98
N GLU A 68 18.55 2.02 -15.92
CA GLU A 68 18.13 2.54 -17.23
C GLU A 68 17.21 1.57 -17.97
N THR A 69 17.42 0.27 -17.81
CA THR A 69 16.60 -0.79 -18.38
C THR A 69 15.13 -0.72 -17.98
N VAL A 70 14.80 -0.14 -16.83
CA VAL A 70 13.43 -0.02 -16.30
C VAL A 70 12.79 1.33 -16.62
N MET A 71 13.57 2.31 -17.07
CA MET A 71 13.07 3.68 -17.31
C MET A 71 11.92 3.74 -18.31
N ASN A 72 11.95 2.92 -19.36
CA ASN A 72 10.88 2.86 -20.35
C ASN A 72 9.55 2.42 -19.72
N ALA A 73 9.57 1.37 -18.87
CA ALA A 73 8.37 0.91 -18.19
C ALA A 73 7.84 1.93 -17.17
N VAL A 74 8.74 2.62 -16.46
CA VAL A 74 8.35 3.67 -15.52
C VAL A 74 7.75 4.87 -16.27
N SER A 75 8.27 5.21 -17.45
CA SER A 75 7.73 6.27 -18.30
C SER A 75 6.37 5.88 -18.90
N GLU A 76 6.22 4.65 -19.38
CA GLU A 76 4.94 4.09 -19.85
C GLU A 76 3.88 4.12 -18.72
N LEU A 77 4.27 3.72 -17.51
CA LEU A 77 3.40 3.77 -16.34
C LEU A 77 2.99 5.20 -16.00
N GLU A 78 3.91 6.15 -16.03
CA GLU A 78 3.63 7.55 -15.74
C GLU A 78 2.64 8.14 -16.75
N GLU A 79 2.83 7.86 -18.04
CA GLU A 79 1.93 8.32 -19.10
C GLU A 79 0.53 7.71 -18.94
N ALA A 80 0.45 6.39 -18.70
CA ALA A 80 -0.81 5.71 -18.44
C ALA A 80 -1.51 6.26 -17.18
N TYR A 81 -0.77 6.45 -16.10
CA TYR A 81 -1.34 7.00 -14.87
C TYR A 81 -1.88 8.43 -15.06
N ARG A 82 -1.15 9.30 -15.74
CA ARG A 82 -1.62 10.65 -16.07
C ARG A 82 -2.87 10.64 -16.92
N ARG A 83 -2.96 9.72 -17.89
CA ARG A 83 -4.11 9.57 -18.75
C ARG A 83 -5.36 9.12 -17.99
N TYR A 84 -5.22 8.14 -17.11
CA TYR A 84 -6.37 7.47 -16.48
C TYR A 84 -6.75 8.05 -15.11
N LYS A 85 -5.86 8.75 -14.41
CA LYS A 85 -6.15 9.23 -13.04
C LYS A 85 -7.38 10.13 -12.96
N ASP A 86 -7.63 10.95 -13.97
CA ASP A 86 -8.77 11.86 -14.06
C ASP A 86 -9.83 11.40 -15.09
N ASP A 87 -9.66 10.20 -15.66
CA ASP A 87 -10.61 9.63 -16.62
C ASP A 87 -11.90 9.21 -15.92
N PRO A 88 -13.09 9.69 -16.37
CA PRO A 88 -14.36 9.41 -15.70
C PRO A 88 -14.76 7.93 -15.77
N GLU A 89 -14.40 7.22 -16.82
CA GLU A 89 -14.74 5.80 -16.99
C GLU A 89 -13.88 4.94 -16.04
N PHE A 90 -12.58 5.20 -16.00
CA PHE A 90 -11.66 4.54 -15.07
C PHE A 90 -12.10 4.75 -13.61
N ASN A 91 -12.40 5.99 -13.25
CA ASN A 91 -12.83 6.31 -11.89
C ASN A 91 -14.16 5.66 -11.53
N ARG A 92 -15.13 5.60 -12.46
CA ARG A 92 -16.40 4.90 -12.23
C ARG A 92 -16.20 3.40 -12.02
N GLU A 93 -15.35 2.74 -12.83
CA GLU A 93 -15.04 1.31 -12.68
C GLU A 93 -14.31 1.06 -11.34
N LEU A 94 -13.35 1.92 -10.99
CA LEU A 94 -12.64 1.81 -9.70
C LEU A 94 -13.58 2.02 -8.51
N GLN A 95 -14.50 2.98 -8.56
CA GLN A 95 -15.48 3.20 -7.49
C GLN A 95 -16.46 2.02 -7.36
N ALA A 96 -16.89 1.42 -8.48
CA ALA A 96 -17.68 0.20 -8.44
C ALA A 96 -16.93 -0.96 -7.79
N LEU A 97 -15.66 -1.16 -8.12
CA LEU A 97 -14.80 -2.16 -7.48
C LEU A 97 -14.59 -1.89 -5.98
N TYR A 98 -14.43 -0.64 -5.59
CA TYR A 98 -14.36 -0.27 -4.18
C TYR A 98 -15.63 -0.63 -3.43
N HIS A 99 -16.80 -0.32 -4.00
CA HIS A 99 -18.08 -0.57 -3.37
C HIS A 99 -18.44 -2.07 -3.39
N ASP A 100 -18.49 -2.67 -4.59
CA ASP A 100 -19.08 -4.00 -4.79
C ASP A 100 -18.12 -5.14 -4.44
N TYR A 101 -16.80 -4.91 -4.53
CA TYR A 101 -15.81 -5.94 -4.32
C TYR A 101 -14.96 -5.74 -3.06
N ALA A 102 -14.50 -4.52 -2.79
CA ALA A 102 -13.69 -4.24 -1.60
C ALA A 102 -14.50 -3.98 -0.33
N ASN A 103 -15.84 -3.85 -0.44
CA ASN A 103 -16.75 -3.56 0.68
C ASN A 103 -16.54 -2.18 1.30
N ARG A 104 -16.38 -1.16 0.43
CA ARG A 104 -16.24 0.24 0.88
C ARG A 104 -17.59 0.98 0.79
N PRO A 105 -17.81 2.03 1.60
CA PRO A 105 -16.91 2.61 2.60
C PRO A 105 -16.73 1.71 3.83
N SER A 106 -15.50 1.60 4.33
CA SER A 106 -15.25 0.89 5.59
C SER A 106 -15.78 1.68 6.78
N LEU A 107 -16.16 0.98 7.84
CA LEU A 107 -16.75 1.61 9.03
C LEU A 107 -15.71 2.40 9.83
N LEU A 108 -16.17 3.45 10.50
CA LEU A 108 -15.43 4.17 11.52
C LEU A 108 -16.03 3.83 12.89
N TYR A 109 -15.32 3.03 13.68
CA TYR A 109 -15.77 2.53 14.98
C TYR A 109 -15.23 3.39 16.12
N TYR A 110 -16.12 3.92 16.96
CA TYR A 110 -15.71 4.59 18.19
C TYR A 110 -15.34 3.56 19.26
N ALA A 111 -14.09 3.54 19.68
CA ALA A 111 -13.56 2.62 20.68
C ALA A 111 -13.79 3.18 22.09
N ASP A 112 -15.03 3.12 22.60
CA ASP A 112 -15.47 3.75 23.85
C ASP A 112 -14.66 3.23 25.05
N LYS A 113 -14.53 1.91 25.20
CA LYS A 113 -13.76 1.34 26.31
C LYS A 113 -12.30 1.78 26.27
N MET A 114 -11.63 1.68 25.13
CA MET A 114 -10.24 2.13 24.97
C MET A 114 -10.08 3.63 25.23
N THR A 115 -11.03 4.43 24.80
CA THR A 115 -11.05 5.88 25.06
C THR A 115 -11.12 6.18 26.56
N LYS A 116 -11.96 5.44 27.31
CA LYS A 116 -12.12 5.59 28.76
C LYS A 116 -10.89 5.09 29.52
N ASP A 117 -10.40 3.90 29.18
CA ASP A 117 -9.26 3.26 29.85
C ASP A 117 -7.97 4.08 29.73
N LEU A 118 -7.73 4.69 28.56
CA LEU A 118 -6.53 5.47 28.30
C LEU A 118 -6.65 6.94 28.72
N GLY A 119 -7.84 7.45 28.90
CA GLY A 119 -8.11 8.86 29.24
C GLY A 119 -7.52 9.83 28.20
N GLY A 120 -8.24 10.85 27.78
CA GLY A 120 -7.76 11.87 26.85
C GLY A 120 -8.58 11.97 25.56
N ALA A 121 -7.95 11.83 24.38
CA ALA A 121 -8.65 11.98 23.11
C ALA A 121 -9.60 10.82 22.81
N LYS A 122 -10.73 11.11 22.14
CA LYS A 122 -11.60 10.07 21.60
C LYS A 122 -10.85 9.23 20.57
N ILE A 123 -10.95 7.91 20.67
CA ILE A 123 -10.26 6.95 19.79
C ILE A 123 -11.26 6.36 18.82
N TYR A 124 -10.99 6.51 17.55
CA TYR A 124 -11.75 5.90 16.47
C TYR A 124 -10.87 4.93 15.69
N ILE A 125 -11.44 3.79 15.32
CA ILE A 125 -10.77 2.75 14.53
C ILE A 125 -11.44 2.71 13.16
N LYS A 126 -10.65 3.01 12.12
CA LYS A 126 -11.07 2.82 10.73
C LYS A 126 -10.92 1.34 10.37
N ARG A 127 -12.04 0.67 10.13
CA ARG A 127 -12.15 -0.80 10.07
C ARG A 127 -11.75 -1.35 8.69
N GLU A 128 -10.50 -1.11 8.28
CA GLU A 128 -9.95 -1.67 7.03
C GLU A 128 -9.76 -3.20 7.09
N ASP A 129 -9.78 -3.78 8.28
CA ASP A 129 -9.82 -5.22 8.53
C ASP A 129 -11.11 -5.90 8.05
N LEU A 130 -12.18 -5.14 7.85
CA LEU A 130 -13.46 -5.64 7.32
C LEU A 130 -13.54 -5.54 5.78
N ASN A 131 -12.56 -4.95 5.13
CA ASN A 131 -12.50 -4.99 3.68
C ASN A 131 -12.25 -6.41 3.17
N HIS A 132 -12.62 -6.66 1.91
CA HIS A 132 -12.24 -7.90 1.25
C HIS A 132 -10.72 -8.10 1.31
N THR A 133 -10.26 -9.33 1.58
CA THR A 133 -8.90 -9.75 1.92
C THR A 133 -8.45 -9.47 3.36
N GLY A 134 -9.17 -8.66 4.13
CA GLY A 134 -8.92 -8.43 5.55
C GLY A 134 -7.90 -7.32 5.86
N ALA A 135 -7.62 -6.43 4.90
CA ALA A 135 -6.69 -5.32 5.09
C ALA A 135 -6.90 -4.19 4.06
N HIS A 136 -6.26 -3.04 4.31
CA HIS A 136 -6.28 -1.86 3.44
C HIS A 136 -5.56 -2.05 2.09
N LYS A 137 -4.78 -3.09 1.91
CA LYS A 137 -3.97 -3.30 0.69
C LYS A 137 -4.82 -3.42 -0.57
N ILE A 138 -6.04 -3.95 -0.44
CA ILE A 138 -6.98 -4.11 -1.56
C ILE A 138 -7.26 -2.79 -2.29
N ASN A 139 -7.28 -1.66 -1.59
CA ASN A 139 -7.58 -0.35 -2.18
C ASN A 139 -6.55 0.02 -3.26
N ASN A 140 -5.28 -0.04 -2.89
CA ASN A 140 -4.18 0.27 -3.79
C ASN A 140 -4.08 -0.75 -4.94
N VAL A 141 -4.23 -2.02 -4.62
CA VAL A 141 -4.10 -3.12 -5.60
C VAL A 141 -5.17 -3.05 -6.66
N LEU A 142 -6.43 -2.76 -6.30
CA LEU A 142 -7.51 -2.56 -7.28
C LEU A 142 -7.17 -1.45 -8.27
N GLY A 143 -6.70 -0.29 -7.79
CA GLY A 143 -6.31 0.81 -8.66
C GLY A 143 -5.15 0.48 -9.57
N GLN A 144 -4.09 -0.14 -9.04
CA GLN A 144 -2.91 -0.49 -9.84
C GLN A 144 -3.21 -1.57 -10.89
N ILE A 145 -3.93 -2.64 -10.52
CA ILE A 145 -4.21 -3.74 -11.46
C ILE A 145 -5.25 -3.32 -12.51
N LEU A 146 -6.23 -2.48 -12.16
CA LEU A 146 -7.12 -1.88 -13.15
C LEU A 146 -6.33 -1.03 -14.17
N LEU A 147 -5.35 -0.26 -13.70
CA LEU A 147 -4.44 0.50 -14.57
C LEU A 147 -3.61 -0.44 -15.45
N ALA A 148 -3.02 -1.48 -14.88
CA ALA A 148 -2.25 -2.49 -15.63
C ALA A 148 -3.08 -3.16 -16.74
N LYS A 149 -4.35 -3.47 -16.45
CA LYS A 149 -5.32 -3.98 -17.44
C LYS A 149 -5.55 -2.98 -18.59
N ARG A 150 -5.70 -1.67 -18.27
CA ARG A 150 -5.82 -0.60 -19.28
C ARG A 150 -4.55 -0.41 -20.12
N MET A 151 -3.39 -0.73 -19.55
CA MET A 151 -2.09 -0.77 -20.25
C MET A 151 -1.90 -2.03 -21.11
N GLY A 152 -2.82 -3.01 -21.05
CA GLY A 152 -2.72 -4.27 -21.78
C GLY A 152 -1.73 -5.27 -21.17
N LYS A 153 -1.24 -5.04 -19.94
CA LYS A 153 -0.36 -5.98 -19.24
C LYS A 153 -1.13 -7.26 -18.85
N LYS A 154 -0.48 -8.40 -18.99
CA LYS A 154 -1.10 -9.71 -18.75
C LYS A 154 -0.55 -10.43 -17.53
N ARG A 155 0.59 -9.99 -17.04
CA ARG A 155 1.29 -10.56 -15.91
C ARG A 155 1.54 -9.48 -14.84
N ILE A 156 1.24 -9.82 -13.61
CA ILE A 156 1.45 -8.94 -12.44
C ILE A 156 2.47 -9.61 -11.53
N ILE A 157 3.45 -8.84 -11.11
CA ILE A 157 4.36 -9.27 -10.03
C ILE A 157 4.18 -8.35 -8.81
N ALA A 158 4.44 -8.90 -7.64
CA ALA A 158 4.44 -8.16 -6.39
C ALA A 158 5.47 -8.73 -5.42
N GLU A 159 5.92 -7.90 -4.49
CA GLU A 159 6.63 -8.30 -3.29
C GLU A 159 5.67 -8.37 -2.10
N THR A 160 5.98 -9.19 -1.11
CA THR A 160 5.24 -9.19 0.16
C THR A 160 6.11 -9.66 1.32
N GLY A 161 5.90 -9.09 2.51
CA GLY A 161 6.48 -9.56 3.77
C GLY A 161 5.43 -10.31 4.58
N ALA A 162 4.55 -9.60 5.30
CA ALA A 162 3.46 -10.20 6.08
C ALA A 162 2.38 -10.91 5.24
N GLY A 163 2.46 -10.89 3.91
CA GLY A 163 1.55 -11.60 3.01
C GLY A 163 0.31 -10.83 2.58
N GLN A 164 -0.09 -9.76 3.26
CA GLN A 164 -1.36 -9.07 2.98
C GLN A 164 -1.38 -8.41 1.59
N HIS A 165 -0.27 -7.83 1.15
CA HIS A 165 -0.17 -7.27 -0.20
C HIS A 165 -0.21 -8.36 -1.27
N GLY A 166 0.51 -9.46 -1.05
CA GLY A 166 0.49 -10.62 -1.95
C GLY A 166 -0.92 -11.22 -2.09
N VAL A 167 -1.63 -11.41 -0.98
CA VAL A 167 -3.02 -11.92 -0.99
C VAL A 167 -3.94 -10.96 -1.75
N ALA A 168 -3.84 -9.64 -1.52
CA ALA A 168 -4.65 -8.67 -2.25
C ALA A 168 -4.33 -8.72 -3.76
N THR A 169 -3.04 -8.79 -4.14
CA THR A 169 -2.61 -8.87 -5.54
C THR A 169 -3.13 -10.15 -6.20
N ALA A 170 -2.94 -11.32 -5.57
CA ALA A 170 -3.46 -12.59 -6.06
C ALA A 170 -4.99 -12.56 -6.25
N THR A 171 -5.71 -11.95 -5.29
CA THR A 171 -7.18 -11.82 -5.34
C THR A 171 -7.64 -11.00 -6.55
N VAL A 172 -7.02 -9.85 -6.80
CA VAL A 172 -7.42 -8.98 -7.92
C VAL A 172 -6.94 -9.54 -9.26
N CYS A 173 -5.79 -10.22 -9.29
CA CYS A 173 -5.35 -10.95 -10.49
C CYS A 173 -6.33 -12.07 -10.87
N ALA A 174 -6.81 -12.84 -9.89
CA ALA A 174 -7.83 -13.86 -10.11
C ALA A 174 -9.14 -13.24 -10.62
N LEU A 175 -9.57 -12.10 -10.07
CA LEU A 175 -10.75 -11.37 -10.53
C LEU A 175 -10.65 -10.98 -12.01
N PHE A 176 -9.48 -10.53 -12.47
CA PHE A 176 -9.29 -10.06 -13.84
C PHE A 176 -8.72 -11.12 -14.80
N GLY A 177 -8.43 -12.33 -14.33
CA GLY A 177 -7.85 -13.40 -15.15
C GLY A 177 -6.42 -13.09 -15.58
N LEU A 178 -5.61 -12.45 -14.72
CA LEU A 178 -4.23 -12.07 -14.98
C LEU A 178 -3.27 -13.06 -14.29
N GLU A 179 -2.14 -13.33 -14.93
CA GLU A 179 -1.07 -14.09 -14.30
C GLU A 179 -0.50 -13.33 -13.09
N CYS A 180 -0.29 -14.03 -11.99
CA CYS A 180 0.22 -13.45 -10.75
C CYS A 180 1.44 -14.19 -10.23
N CYS A 181 2.53 -13.45 -9.97
CA CYS A 181 3.72 -13.97 -9.32
C CYS A 181 4.08 -13.09 -8.11
N VAL A 182 4.19 -13.69 -6.93
CA VAL A 182 4.46 -12.99 -5.68
C VAL A 182 5.79 -13.46 -5.10
N TYR A 183 6.72 -12.52 -4.91
CA TYR A 183 8.01 -12.74 -4.25
C TYR A 183 7.87 -12.52 -2.76
N MET A 184 8.35 -13.48 -1.97
CA MET A 184 8.27 -13.45 -0.52
C MET A 184 9.54 -14.02 0.10
N GLY A 185 10.09 -13.36 1.12
CA GLY A 185 11.25 -13.89 1.82
C GLY A 185 10.97 -15.27 2.42
N ILE A 186 11.95 -16.18 2.38
CA ILE A 186 11.76 -17.57 2.81
C ILE A 186 11.34 -17.64 4.30
N GLU A 187 11.89 -16.77 5.14
CA GLU A 187 11.49 -16.65 6.54
C GLU A 187 10.02 -16.23 6.68
N ASP A 188 9.60 -15.27 5.86
CA ASP A 188 8.24 -14.77 5.86
C ASP A 188 7.25 -15.80 5.32
N THR A 189 7.64 -16.64 4.33
CA THR A 189 6.77 -17.73 3.83
C THR A 189 6.46 -18.75 4.92
N GLN A 190 7.40 -19.04 5.81
CA GLN A 190 7.19 -19.96 6.92
C GLN A 190 6.28 -19.34 8.00
N ARG A 191 6.55 -18.08 8.38
CA ARG A 191 5.77 -17.36 9.39
C ARG A 191 4.33 -17.10 8.95
N GLN A 192 4.11 -16.89 7.68
CA GLN A 192 2.84 -16.50 7.07
C GLN A 192 2.29 -17.57 6.11
N SER A 193 2.48 -18.84 6.44
CA SER A 193 2.10 -19.99 5.61
C SER A 193 0.62 -19.96 5.20
N LEU A 194 -0.28 -19.46 6.05
CA LEU A 194 -1.69 -19.28 5.72
C LEU A 194 -1.91 -18.29 4.57
N ASN A 195 -1.14 -17.19 4.54
CA ASN A 195 -1.23 -16.23 3.44
C ASN A 195 -0.62 -16.80 2.15
N VAL A 196 0.45 -17.60 2.25
CA VAL A 196 1.00 -18.35 1.10
C VAL A 196 -0.06 -19.26 0.51
N TYR A 197 -0.70 -20.08 1.33
CA TYR A 197 -1.79 -20.96 0.91
C TYR A 197 -2.93 -20.19 0.22
N ARG A 198 -3.34 -19.04 0.78
CA ARG A 198 -4.39 -18.20 0.17
C ARG A 198 -4.00 -17.68 -1.21
N MET A 199 -2.74 -17.27 -1.40
CA MET A 199 -2.23 -16.80 -2.69
C MET A 199 -2.22 -17.93 -3.73
N GLU A 200 -1.75 -19.12 -3.34
CA GLU A 200 -1.71 -20.31 -4.21
C GLU A 200 -3.11 -20.79 -4.57
N LEU A 201 -4.04 -20.79 -3.63
CA LEU A 201 -5.45 -21.13 -3.88
C LEU A 201 -6.11 -20.20 -4.91
N LEU A 202 -5.69 -18.94 -4.97
CA LEU A 202 -6.11 -17.95 -5.95
C LEU A 202 -5.38 -18.05 -7.30
N GLY A 203 -4.50 -19.03 -7.44
CA GLY A 203 -3.76 -19.30 -8.68
C GLY A 203 -2.48 -18.47 -8.83
N ALA A 204 -2.04 -17.74 -7.80
CA ALA A 204 -0.78 -17.03 -7.85
C ALA A 204 0.40 -17.99 -7.61
N LYS A 205 1.51 -17.73 -8.31
CA LYS A 205 2.79 -18.38 -8.03
C LYS A 205 3.50 -17.62 -6.91
N VAL A 206 3.73 -18.27 -5.77
CA VAL A 206 4.57 -17.70 -4.71
C VAL A 206 6.00 -18.20 -4.90
N VAL A 207 6.94 -17.25 -4.96
CA VAL A 207 8.38 -17.55 -5.13
C VAL A 207 9.09 -17.18 -3.83
N PRO A 208 9.52 -18.18 -3.04
CA PRO A 208 10.33 -17.95 -1.86
C PRO A 208 11.71 -17.43 -2.25
N VAL A 209 12.19 -16.40 -1.57
CA VAL A 209 13.48 -15.76 -1.79
C VAL A 209 14.37 -16.04 -0.59
N ASP A 210 15.45 -16.77 -0.80
CA ASP A 210 16.42 -17.19 0.22
C ASP A 210 17.72 -16.37 0.22
N SER A 211 17.87 -15.44 -0.72
CA SER A 211 19.02 -14.55 -0.80
C SER A 211 19.02 -13.51 0.31
N GLY A 212 20.21 -13.05 0.70
CA GLY A 212 20.37 -12.01 1.71
C GLY A 212 19.89 -12.43 3.09
N THR A 213 18.93 -11.71 3.64
CA THR A 213 18.30 -12.02 4.94
C THR A 213 17.00 -12.84 4.80
N GLY A 214 16.61 -13.18 3.58
CA GLY A 214 15.37 -13.91 3.31
C GLY A 214 14.09 -13.17 3.70
N THR A 215 14.11 -11.84 3.66
CA THR A 215 13.01 -10.96 4.11
C THR A 215 12.46 -10.08 2.97
N LEU A 216 11.53 -9.19 3.31
CA LEU A 216 10.88 -8.27 2.36
C LEU A 216 11.87 -7.51 1.45
N LYS A 217 13.02 -7.07 1.95
CA LYS A 217 14.02 -6.36 1.15
C LYS A 217 14.53 -7.24 -0.01
N ASP A 218 14.77 -8.50 0.27
CA ASP A 218 15.28 -9.44 -0.73
C ASP A 218 14.20 -9.82 -1.72
N ALA A 219 12.94 -9.94 -1.26
CA ALA A 219 11.77 -10.10 -2.12
C ALA A 219 11.59 -8.93 -3.10
N ILE A 220 11.79 -7.68 -2.65
CA ILE A 220 11.79 -6.48 -3.51
C ILE A 220 12.88 -6.58 -4.58
N ASN A 221 14.09 -6.96 -4.19
CA ASN A 221 15.20 -7.08 -5.12
C ASN A 221 14.92 -8.14 -6.21
N GLU A 222 14.34 -9.27 -5.85
CA GLU A 222 14.00 -10.33 -6.79
C GLU A 222 12.85 -9.92 -7.72
N ALA A 223 11.80 -9.30 -7.19
CA ALA A 223 10.73 -8.74 -8.00
C ALA A 223 11.26 -7.71 -9.01
N MET A 224 12.22 -6.88 -8.60
CA MET A 224 12.84 -5.90 -9.49
C MET A 224 13.67 -6.58 -10.60
N ARG A 225 14.40 -7.67 -10.31
CA ARG A 225 15.13 -8.45 -11.33
C ARG A 225 14.18 -9.06 -12.34
N ASP A 226 13.09 -9.66 -11.87
CA ASP A 226 12.04 -10.21 -12.75
C ASP A 226 11.44 -9.10 -13.63
N TRP A 227 11.11 -7.95 -13.04
CA TRP A 227 10.57 -6.84 -13.81
C TRP A 227 11.50 -6.37 -14.91
N CYS A 228 12.80 -6.21 -14.62
CA CYS A 228 13.82 -5.88 -15.63
C CYS A 228 13.87 -6.87 -16.77
N THR A 229 13.64 -8.16 -16.49
CA THR A 229 13.72 -9.24 -17.49
C THR A 229 12.46 -9.33 -18.35
N ASN A 230 11.27 -9.06 -17.79
CA ASN A 230 9.97 -9.30 -18.41
C ASN A 230 9.14 -8.01 -18.58
N ILE A 231 9.79 -6.90 -18.82
CA ILE A 231 9.25 -5.54 -18.71
C ILE A 231 8.05 -5.29 -19.66
N GLU A 232 8.04 -5.89 -20.84
CA GLU A 232 7.02 -5.64 -21.86
C GLU A 232 5.63 -6.13 -21.44
N THR A 233 5.57 -7.32 -20.85
CA THR A 233 4.31 -8.00 -20.50
C THR A 233 3.91 -7.85 -19.05
N THR A 234 4.84 -7.41 -18.20
CA THR A 234 4.73 -7.46 -16.74
C THR A 234 4.52 -6.09 -16.15
N PHE A 235 3.59 -6.00 -15.21
CA PHE A 235 3.37 -4.84 -14.35
C PHE A 235 3.85 -5.17 -12.93
N TYR A 236 4.65 -4.29 -12.34
CA TYR A 236 5.05 -4.42 -10.95
C TYR A 236 4.06 -3.67 -10.05
N CYS A 237 3.29 -4.42 -9.26
CA CYS A 237 2.32 -3.88 -8.31
C CYS A 237 2.98 -3.65 -6.94
N ILE A 238 3.30 -2.40 -6.61
CA ILE A 238 3.99 -2.04 -5.36
C ILE A 238 2.99 -1.81 -4.23
N GLY A 239 3.27 -2.41 -3.06
CA GLY A 239 2.35 -2.46 -1.92
C GLY A 239 2.34 -1.25 -0.99
N SER A 240 3.27 -0.30 -1.13
CA SER A 240 3.42 0.85 -0.24
C SER A 240 3.89 2.10 -0.98
N VAL A 241 3.93 3.25 -0.26
CA VAL A 241 4.38 4.55 -0.81
C VAL A 241 5.90 4.55 -0.92
N MET A 242 6.43 3.78 -1.86
CA MET A 242 7.85 3.62 -2.16
C MET A 242 8.08 3.46 -3.66
N GLY A 243 9.33 3.33 -4.06
CA GLY A 243 9.70 3.12 -5.46
C GLY A 243 9.85 4.42 -6.25
N PRO A 244 10.13 4.31 -7.56
CA PRO A 244 10.30 5.46 -8.44
C PRO A 244 8.97 6.17 -8.70
N HIS A 245 9.01 7.46 -9.01
CA HIS A 245 7.83 8.13 -9.56
C HIS A 245 7.36 7.39 -10.84
N PRO A 246 6.05 7.10 -11.04
CA PRO A 246 4.87 7.67 -10.34
C PRO A 246 4.34 6.82 -9.16
N TYR A 247 4.98 5.74 -8.76
CA TYR A 247 4.46 4.82 -7.75
C TYR A 247 4.05 5.51 -6.45
N THR A 248 4.88 6.38 -5.90
CA THR A 248 4.58 7.09 -4.65
C THR A 248 3.31 7.93 -4.74
N GLU A 249 3.10 8.62 -5.86
CA GLU A 249 1.88 9.39 -6.10
C GLU A 249 0.66 8.49 -6.31
N MET A 250 0.82 7.46 -7.12
CA MET A 250 -0.24 6.50 -7.46
C MET A 250 -0.75 5.74 -6.24
N VAL A 251 0.16 5.19 -5.42
CA VAL A 251 -0.21 4.48 -4.19
C VAL A 251 -0.90 5.42 -3.20
N ARG A 252 -0.37 6.64 -3.00
CA ARG A 252 -1.03 7.67 -2.19
C ARG A 252 -2.45 7.92 -2.68
N ASP A 253 -2.64 8.11 -3.96
CA ASP A 253 -3.93 8.48 -4.54
C ASP A 253 -4.96 7.34 -4.43
N PHE A 254 -4.57 6.09 -4.59
CA PHE A 254 -5.46 4.96 -4.38
C PHE A 254 -5.76 4.70 -2.89
N GLN A 255 -4.84 5.01 -1.98
CA GLN A 255 -5.06 4.85 -0.54
C GLN A 255 -5.80 6.04 0.11
N LYS A 256 -5.83 7.20 -0.52
CA LYS A 256 -6.51 8.40 0.05
C LYS A 256 -8.02 8.24 0.24
N VAL A 257 -8.64 7.21 -0.36
CA VAL A 257 -10.03 6.86 -0.12
C VAL A 257 -10.34 6.69 1.37
N ILE A 258 -9.39 6.13 2.13
CA ILE A 258 -9.48 5.98 3.59
C ILE A 258 -9.69 7.33 4.27
N SER A 259 -8.84 8.31 3.98
CA SER A 259 -8.90 9.64 4.60
C SER A 259 -10.12 10.45 4.14
N ALA A 260 -10.55 10.29 2.88
CA ALA A 260 -11.75 10.90 2.36
C ALA A 260 -13.00 10.42 3.11
N GLU A 261 -13.12 9.10 3.31
CA GLU A 261 -14.21 8.52 4.09
C GLU A 261 -14.20 8.94 5.56
N ILE A 262 -13.03 8.94 6.23
CA ILE A 262 -12.90 9.40 7.61
C ILE A 262 -13.40 10.84 7.74
N LYS A 263 -13.02 11.70 6.80
CA LYS A 263 -13.45 13.09 6.79
C LYS A 263 -14.97 13.24 6.72
N THR A 264 -15.63 12.43 5.89
CA THR A 264 -17.09 12.43 5.78
C THR A 264 -17.76 11.79 6.98
N GLN A 265 -17.19 10.72 7.55
CA GLN A 265 -17.76 9.99 8.69
C GLN A 265 -17.60 10.72 10.05
N LEU A 266 -16.76 11.73 10.13
CA LEU A 266 -16.58 12.56 11.33
C LEU A 266 -17.38 13.88 11.29
N GLN A 267 -18.05 14.19 10.18
CA GLN A 267 -18.95 15.32 10.03
C GLN A 267 -20.35 14.99 10.57
#